data_e1d47c5543899cf3834a77bd7b4e9874
#
_entry.id   e1d47c5543899cf3834a77bd7b4e9874
#
_cell.length_a   1.000
_cell.length_b   1.000
_cell.length_c   1.000
_cell.angle_alpha   90.00
_cell.angle_beta   90.00
_cell.angle_gamma   90.00
#
_symmetry.space_group_name_H-M   'P 1'
#
loop_
_entity.id
_entity.type
_entity.pdbx_description
1 polymer ?
#
loop_
_entity_poly.entity_id
_entity_poly.type
_entity_poly.pdbx_seq_one_letter_code
_entity_poly.pdbx_strand_id
1 'polypeptide(L)'
;MTMENALSRIQDHRKLYTIGQVLAVLKADFGDLSPSKLRFLEDQGLVTPERTEAGYRKFSEAQIERLRIILTLQRDQYLPLKVIREHLDELDAGRQPLLPAANPSSLRKGQRFSTAQLKIETGLSDIGFKEGAELGLFGAQPHSSHEVEIAFALVGLEEFGINPRHLRGLKAAAEREIGIITGVTEPILRRKAPDSAAKAGHVSREIAERFGAIRSHLISETIEEIEG
;
A
#
# COMPACT_ATOMS: atom_id res chain seq x y z
N MET A 1 39.47 -9.37 -40.26
CA MET A 1 38.39 -8.54 -39.69
C MET A 1 37.43 -9.53 -39.02
N THR A 2 37.64 -9.80 -37.74
CA THR A 2 37.19 -10.97 -37.00
C THR A 2 35.73 -10.81 -36.55
N MET A 3 34.96 -11.91 -36.54
CA MET A 3 33.56 -12.04 -36.06
C MET A 3 33.34 -11.53 -34.64
N GLU A 4 34.39 -11.44 -33.82
CA GLU A 4 34.35 -10.85 -32.44
C GLU A 4 33.98 -9.37 -32.46
N ASN A 5 34.36 -8.62 -33.49
CA ASN A 5 34.05 -7.19 -33.61
C ASN A 5 32.58 -6.91 -34.06
N ALA A 6 31.91 -7.93 -34.60
CA ALA A 6 30.48 -7.86 -34.96
C ALA A 6 29.58 -8.19 -33.75
N LEU A 7 30.02 -9.12 -32.91
CA LEU A 7 29.26 -9.47 -31.66
C LEU A 7 29.36 -8.38 -30.61
N SER A 8 30.48 -7.64 -30.54
CA SER A 8 30.64 -6.47 -29.66
C SER A 8 29.75 -5.28 -30.05
N ARG A 9 29.26 -5.22 -31.29
CA ARG A 9 28.35 -4.17 -31.80
C ARG A 9 26.88 -4.50 -31.62
N ILE A 10 26.51 -5.73 -31.22
CA ILE A 10 25.15 -6.14 -30.89
C ILE A 10 24.89 -5.92 -29.36
N GLN A 11 25.94 -5.65 -28.60
CA GLN A 11 25.82 -5.23 -27.24
C GLN A 11 25.44 -3.75 -27.18
N ASP A 12 24.20 -3.56 -26.75
CA ASP A 12 23.75 -2.42 -25.97
C ASP A 12 23.21 -1.19 -26.68
N HIS A 13 22.10 -1.36 -27.40
CA HIS A 13 21.12 -0.29 -27.52
C HIS A 13 20.02 -0.40 -26.43
N ARG A 14 20.34 -0.85 -25.23
CA ARG A 14 19.45 -0.73 -24.10
C ARG A 14 19.32 0.74 -23.76
N LYS A 15 18.16 1.30 -24.05
CA LYS A 15 17.84 2.67 -23.68
C LYS A 15 17.89 2.78 -22.15
N LEU A 16 18.89 3.50 -21.65
CA LEU A 16 19.09 3.70 -20.22
C LEU A 16 18.63 5.11 -19.82
N TYR A 17 17.87 5.18 -18.76
CA TYR A 17 17.23 6.39 -18.27
C TYR A 17 17.91 6.87 -16.98
N THR A 18 18.10 8.17 -16.85
CA THR A 18 18.49 8.81 -15.59
C THR A 18 17.31 8.89 -14.63
N ILE A 19 17.56 9.14 -13.35
CA ILE A 19 16.48 9.37 -12.34
C ILE A 19 15.49 10.43 -12.83
N GLY A 20 15.97 11.55 -13.37
CA GLY A 20 15.09 12.61 -13.89
C GLY A 20 14.20 12.15 -15.05
N GLN A 21 14.74 11.32 -15.96
CA GLN A 21 13.94 10.76 -17.05
C GLN A 21 12.92 9.72 -16.56
N VAL A 22 13.29 8.88 -15.58
CA VAL A 22 12.35 7.95 -14.93
C VAL A 22 11.20 8.71 -14.28
N LEU A 23 11.50 9.78 -13.55
CA LEU A 23 10.48 10.65 -12.97
C LEU A 23 9.57 11.27 -14.04
N ALA A 24 10.14 11.77 -15.14
CA ALA A 24 9.35 12.35 -16.22
C ALA A 24 8.38 11.34 -16.86
N VAL A 25 8.78 10.06 -16.96
CA VAL A 25 7.92 8.98 -17.49
C VAL A 25 6.82 8.57 -16.50
N LEU A 26 7.15 8.48 -15.20
CA LEU A 26 6.24 7.91 -14.20
C LEU A 26 5.38 8.96 -13.47
N LYS A 27 5.76 10.24 -13.47
CA LYS A 27 5.01 11.30 -12.77
C LYS A 27 3.58 11.52 -13.28
N ALA A 28 3.30 11.17 -14.53
CA ALA A 28 1.95 11.27 -15.07
C ALA A 28 0.96 10.36 -14.32
N ASP A 29 1.43 9.18 -13.91
CA ASP A 29 0.63 8.17 -13.22
C ASP A 29 0.81 8.22 -11.69
N PHE A 30 1.96 8.75 -11.20
CA PHE A 30 2.38 8.76 -9.80
C PHE A 30 2.94 10.14 -9.44
N GLY A 31 2.05 11.08 -9.13
CA GLY A 31 2.38 12.50 -8.90
C GLY A 31 3.30 12.74 -7.70
N ASP A 32 3.23 11.89 -6.68
CA ASP A 32 4.02 11.90 -5.46
C ASP A 32 5.43 11.27 -5.60
N LEU A 33 5.79 10.78 -6.80
CA LEU A 33 7.07 10.13 -7.04
C LEU A 33 8.22 11.13 -6.99
N SER A 34 9.13 10.93 -6.04
CA SER A 34 10.33 11.74 -5.81
C SER A 34 11.62 10.97 -6.05
N PRO A 35 12.78 11.66 -6.26
CA PRO A 35 14.08 11.01 -6.33
C PRO A 35 14.40 10.21 -5.05
N SER A 36 13.97 10.69 -3.90
CA SER A 36 14.16 10.03 -2.61
C SER A 36 13.40 8.71 -2.55
N LYS A 37 12.15 8.68 -3.02
CA LYS A 37 11.34 7.46 -3.10
C LYS A 37 11.98 6.41 -4.03
N LEU A 38 12.55 6.81 -5.15
CA LEU A 38 13.27 5.88 -6.05
C LEU A 38 14.52 5.28 -5.38
N ARG A 39 15.30 6.09 -4.65
CA ARG A 39 16.45 5.59 -3.89
C ARG A 39 16.03 4.64 -2.79
N PHE A 40 14.96 4.97 -2.07
CA PHE A 40 14.41 4.11 -1.03
C PHE A 40 13.98 2.74 -1.59
N LEU A 41 13.31 2.68 -2.75
CA LEU A 41 12.95 1.42 -3.40
C LEU A 41 14.18 0.61 -3.84
N GLU A 42 15.27 1.28 -4.27
CA GLU A 42 16.57 0.63 -4.53
C GLU A 42 17.16 0.07 -3.23
N ASP A 43 17.20 0.86 -2.15
CA ASP A 43 17.75 0.45 -0.85
C ASP A 43 16.95 -0.74 -0.27
N GLN A 44 15.66 -0.80 -0.55
CA GLN A 44 14.81 -1.95 -0.21
C GLN A 44 15.00 -3.16 -1.14
N GLY A 45 15.90 -3.09 -2.14
CA GLY A 45 16.19 -4.19 -3.06
C GLY A 45 15.06 -4.52 -4.03
N LEU A 46 14.10 -3.63 -4.23
CA LEU A 46 12.96 -3.80 -5.14
C LEU A 46 13.32 -3.50 -6.59
N VAL A 47 14.31 -2.66 -6.80
CA VAL A 47 14.88 -2.30 -8.10
C VAL A 47 16.39 -2.16 -7.98
N THR A 48 17.13 -2.58 -9.01
CA THR A 48 18.60 -2.55 -9.00
C THR A 48 19.11 -1.82 -10.24
N PRO A 49 19.21 -0.46 -10.21
CA PRO A 49 19.71 0.30 -11.33
C PRO A 49 21.20 0.00 -11.59
N GLU A 50 21.58 0.08 -12.85
CA GLU A 50 22.99 0.05 -13.24
C GLU A 50 23.69 1.34 -12.81
N ARG A 51 24.99 1.27 -12.55
CA ARG A 51 25.80 2.46 -12.25
C ARG A 51 26.80 2.70 -13.38
N THR A 52 26.88 3.93 -13.85
CA THR A 52 27.94 4.35 -14.77
C THR A 52 29.29 4.32 -14.06
N GLU A 53 30.39 4.38 -14.81
CA GLU A 53 31.75 4.54 -14.27
C GLU A 53 31.88 5.74 -13.33
N ALA A 54 31.13 6.81 -13.59
CA ALA A 54 31.03 7.99 -12.74
C ALA A 54 30.06 7.85 -11.55
N GLY A 55 29.48 6.63 -11.30
CA GLY A 55 28.60 6.31 -10.17
C GLY A 55 27.14 6.74 -10.33
N TYR A 56 26.73 7.30 -11.47
CA TYR A 56 25.34 7.70 -11.69
C TYR A 56 24.43 6.50 -11.97
N ARG A 57 23.22 6.53 -11.37
CA ARG A 57 22.19 5.51 -11.57
C ARG A 57 21.59 5.58 -12.96
N LYS A 58 21.46 4.43 -13.60
CA LYS A 58 20.82 4.23 -14.88
C LYS A 58 19.80 3.11 -14.80
N PHE A 59 18.61 3.37 -15.30
CA PHE A 59 17.49 2.44 -15.28
C PHE A 59 17.18 1.95 -16.68
N SER A 60 17.02 0.65 -16.85
CA SER A 60 16.54 0.05 -18.08
C SER A 60 15.01 0.20 -18.21
N GLU A 61 14.48 -0.04 -19.40
CA GLU A 61 13.04 -0.04 -19.64
C GLU A 61 12.30 -1.09 -18.78
N ALA A 62 12.90 -2.26 -18.60
CA ALA A 62 12.39 -3.31 -17.71
C ALA A 62 12.31 -2.84 -16.25
N GLN A 63 13.28 -2.05 -15.79
CA GLN A 63 13.26 -1.49 -14.44
C GLN A 63 12.21 -0.39 -14.27
N ILE A 64 11.90 0.36 -15.32
CA ILE A 64 10.80 1.33 -15.32
C ILE A 64 9.46 0.60 -15.20
N GLU A 65 9.26 -0.48 -15.93
CA GLU A 65 8.05 -1.30 -15.80
C GLU A 65 7.96 -1.97 -14.42
N ARG A 66 9.08 -2.44 -13.88
CA ARG A 66 9.14 -2.95 -12.51
C ARG A 66 8.74 -1.89 -11.48
N LEU A 67 9.24 -0.66 -11.61
CA LEU A 67 8.83 0.48 -10.79
C LEU A 67 7.34 0.78 -10.94
N ARG A 68 6.79 0.73 -12.15
CA ARG A 68 5.36 0.92 -12.40
C ARG A 68 4.53 -0.11 -11.64
N ILE A 69 4.90 -1.39 -11.69
CA ILE A 69 4.24 -2.48 -10.95
C ILE A 69 4.30 -2.20 -9.44
N ILE A 70 5.48 -1.89 -8.89
CA ILE A 70 5.67 -1.60 -7.46
C ILE A 70 4.76 -0.46 -7.01
N LEU A 71 4.79 0.66 -7.74
CA LEU A 71 4.02 1.86 -7.40
C LEU A 71 2.51 1.62 -7.53
N THR A 72 2.08 0.84 -8.52
CA THR A 72 0.67 0.44 -8.68
C THR A 72 0.22 -0.43 -7.52
N LEU A 73 1.01 -1.44 -7.14
CA LEU A 73 0.68 -2.32 -6.02
C LEU A 73 0.64 -1.56 -4.69
N GLN A 74 1.52 -0.56 -4.50
CA GLN A 74 1.48 0.31 -3.32
C GLN A 74 0.26 1.24 -3.32
N ARG A 75 -0.04 1.89 -4.45
CA ARG A 75 -1.12 2.87 -4.56
C ARG A 75 -2.50 2.23 -4.52
N ASP A 76 -2.70 1.17 -5.31
CA ASP A 76 -4.02 0.60 -5.56
C ASP A 76 -4.37 -0.53 -4.59
N GLN A 77 -3.35 -1.19 -4.03
CA GLN A 77 -3.53 -2.36 -3.17
C GLN A 77 -2.94 -2.21 -1.77
N TYR A 78 -2.24 -1.09 -1.50
CA TYR A 78 -1.61 -0.81 -0.21
C TYR A 78 -0.72 -1.96 0.30
N LEU A 79 -0.10 -2.70 -0.62
CA LEU A 79 0.72 -3.84 -0.25
C LEU A 79 2.02 -3.40 0.43
N PRO A 80 2.42 -4.05 1.54
CA PRO A 80 3.74 -3.86 2.14
C PRO A 80 4.86 -4.18 1.14
N LEU A 81 5.98 -3.47 1.21
CA LEU A 81 7.12 -3.68 0.31
C LEU A 81 7.66 -5.11 0.33
N LYS A 82 7.59 -5.77 1.49
CA LYS A 82 7.98 -7.18 1.64
C LYS A 82 7.13 -8.10 0.75
N VAL A 83 5.81 -7.93 0.77
CA VAL A 83 4.87 -8.71 -0.06
C VAL A 83 5.08 -8.40 -1.54
N ILE A 84 5.32 -7.12 -1.89
CA ILE A 84 5.65 -6.73 -3.26
C ILE A 84 6.96 -7.39 -3.72
N ARG A 85 7.98 -7.46 -2.86
CA ARG A 85 9.25 -8.13 -3.16
C ARG A 85 9.04 -9.60 -3.45
N GLU A 86 8.36 -10.32 -2.55
CA GLU A 86 8.05 -11.75 -2.74
C GLU A 86 7.32 -12.01 -4.05
N HIS A 87 6.36 -11.13 -4.40
CA HIS A 87 5.63 -11.19 -5.67
C HIS A 87 6.56 -10.98 -6.87
N LEU A 88 7.46 -10.01 -6.80
CA LEU A 88 8.41 -9.72 -7.87
C LEU A 88 9.43 -10.85 -8.03
N ASP A 89 9.90 -11.46 -6.93
CA ASP A 89 10.81 -12.61 -6.95
C ASP A 89 10.16 -13.84 -7.63
N GLU A 90 8.86 -14.04 -7.41
CA GLU A 90 8.09 -15.09 -8.11
C GLU A 90 7.98 -14.80 -9.62
N LEU A 91 7.72 -13.54 -10.01
CA LEU A 91 7.71 -13.12 -11.42
C LEU A 91 9.07 -13.31 -12.08
N ASP A 92 10.14 -12.93 -11.39
CA ASP A 92 11.53 -13.07 -11.87
C ASP A 92 11.92 -14.56 -12.03
N ALA A 93 11.33 -15.43 -11.22
CA ALA A 93 11.47 -16.89 -11.34
C ALA A 93 10.61 -17.52 -12.45
N GLY A 94 9.92 -16.69 -13.28
CA GLY A 94 9.07 -17.14 -14.38
C GLY A 94 7.75 -17.78 -13.92
N ARG A 95 7.44 -17.70 -12.64
CA ARG A 95 6.13 -18.11 -12.11
C ARG A 95 5.15 -16.97 -12.32
N GLN A 96 3.88 -17.32 -12.54
CA GLN A 96 2.81 -16.32 -12.50
C GLN A 96 2.19 -16.36 -11.09
N PRO A 97 2.73 -15.60 -10.12
CA PRO A 97 2.08 -15.52 -8.83
C PRO A 97 0.72 -14.89 -9.05
N LEU A 98 -0.31 -15.49 -8.48
CA LEU A 98 -1.57 -14.80 -8.33
C LEU A 98 -1.25 -13.51 -7.57
N LEU A 99 -1.46 -12.36 -8.23
CA LEU A 99 -1.40 -11.08 -7.53
C LEU A 99 -2.21 -11.25 -6.24
N PRO A 100 -1.66 -10.90 -5.08
CA PRO A 100 -2.51 -10.72 -3.92
C PRO A 100 -3.62 -9.79 -4.39
N ALA A 101 -4.85 -10.28 -4.36
CA ALA A 101 -5.96 -9.62 -5.04
C ALA A 101 -6.00 -8.14 -4.67
N ALA A 102 -6.12 -7.29 -5.69
CA ALA A 102 -6.41 -5.87 -5.52
C ALA A 102 -7.58 -5.73 -4.56
N ASN A 103 -7.35 -5.16 -3.38
CA ASN A 103 -8.27 -5.17 -2.24
C ASN A 103 -8.64 -6.61 -1.80
N PRO A 104 -7.87 -7.22 -0.88
CA PRO A 104 -8.28 -8.47 -0.24
C PRO A 104 -9.71 -8.41 0.32
N SER A 105 -10.19 -7.22 0.71
CA SER A 105 -11.54 -6.98 1.18
C SER A 105 -12.62 -7.28 0.14
N SER A 106 -12.40 -7.01 -1.14
CA SER A 106 -13.42 -7.23 -2.16
C SER A 106 -13.62 -8.70 -2.51
N LEU A 107 -12.55 -9.50 -2.52
CA LEU A 107 -12.59 -10.95 -2.74
C LEU A 107 -12.94 -11.75 -1.48
N ARG A 108 -12.66 -11.19 -0.29
CA ARG A 108 -12.92 -11.80 1.01
C ARG A 108 -14.23 -11.34 1.65
N LYS A 109 -15.06 -10.60 0.92
CA LYS A 109 -16.34 -10.08 1.43
C LYS A 109 -17.22 -11.23 1.93
N GLY A 110 -17.45 -11.25 3.25
CA GLY A 110 -18.20 -12.32 3.91
C GLY A 110 -17.36 -13.50 4.43
N GLN A 111 -16.06 -13.58 4.10
CA GLN A 111 -15.16 -14.56 4.68
C GLN A 111 -14.90 -14.27 6.15
N ARG A 112 -14.78 -15.32 6.96
CA ARG A 112 -14.53 -15.23 8.39
C ARG A 112 -13.26 -16.01 8.74
N PHE A 113 -12.46 -15.48 9.66
CA PHE A 113 -11.16 -16.02 10.02
C PHE A 113 -11.08 -16.31 11.51
N SER A 114 -10.51 -17.45 11.87
CA SER A 114 -10.06 -17.65 13.25
C SER A 114 -8.85 -16.76 13.55
N THR A 115 -8.56 -16.52 14.81
CA THR A 115 -7.36 -15.75 15.21
C THR A 115 -6.06 -16.39 14.68
N ALA A 116 -6.00 -17.73 14.64
CA ALA A 116 -4.84 -18.44 14.10
C ALA A 116 -4.68 -18.17 12.58
N GLN A 117 -5.77 -18.26 11.81
CA GLN A 117 -5.74 -17.96 10.38
C GLN A 117 -5.37 -16.50 10.10
N LEU A 118 -5.93 -15.54 10.85
CA LEU A 118 -5.58 -14.14 10.72
C LEU A 118 -4.07 -13.92 10.90
N LYS A 119 -3.48 -14.48 11.98
CA LYS A 119 -2.03 -14.35 12.23
C LYS A 119 -1.17 -15.03 11.16
N ILE A 120 -1.55 -16.22 10.71
CA ILE A 120 -0.82 -16.93 9.64
C ILE A 120 -0.85 -16.13 8.34
N GLU A 121 -2.01 -15.61 7.95
CA GLU A 121 -2.15 -14.87 6.69
C GLU A 121 -1.44 -13.53 6.70
N THR A 122 -1.42 -12.83 7.85
CA THR A 122 -0.88 -11.47 7.93
C THR A 122 0.55 -11.41 8.43
N GLY A 123 1.01 -12.45 9.13
CA GLY A 123 2.30 -12.43 9.83
C GLY A 123 2.26 -11.65 11.15
N LEU A 124 1.09 -11.23 11.63
CA LEU A 124 0.95 -10.45 12.85
C LEU A 124 1.41 -11.27 14.06
N SER A 125 2.31 -10.70 14.85
CA SER A 125 2.84 -11.34 16.06
C SER A 125 1.76 -11.53 17.14
N ASP A 126 2.00 -12.47 18.07
CA ASP A 126 1.12 -12.67 19.21
C ASP A 126 0.98 -11.41 20.08
N ILE A 127 2.08 -10.67 20.22
CA ILE A 127 2.12 -9.41 20.96
C ILE A 127 1.32 -8.34 20.23
N GLY A 128 1.54 -8.17 18.91
CA GLY A 128 0.81 -7.21 18.08
C GLY A 128 -0.69 -7.48 18.06
N PHE A 129 -1.08 -8.77 17.96
CA PHE A 129 -2.49 -9.13 18.06
C PHE A 129 -3.09 -8.79 19.43
N LYS A 130 -2.40 -9.14 20.52
CA LYS A 130 -2.87 -8.86 21.90
C LYS A 130 -3.04 -7.36 22.14
N GLU A 131 -2.03 -6.56 21.82
CA GLU A 131 -2.08 -5.10 21.97
C GLU A 131 -3.18 -4.48 21.08
N GLY A 132 -3.34 -4.99 19.86
CA GLY A 132 -4.41 -4.57 18.94
C GLY A 132 -5.81 -4.90 19.48
N ALA A 133 -5.99 -6.08 20.06
CA ALA A 133 -7.26 -6.48 20.70
C ALA A 133 -7.56 -5.63 21.96
N GLU A 134 -6.56 -5.36 22.77
CA GLU A 134 -6.69 -4.46 23.95
C GLU A 134 -7.07 -3.04 23.52
N LEU A 135 -6.58 -2.58 22.36
CA LEU A 135 -6.98 -1.31 21.78
C LEU A 135 -8.37 -1.34 21.10
N GLY A 136 -8.97 -2.52 20.95
CA GLY A 136 -10.25 -2.69 20.27
C GLY A 136 -10.18 -2.60 18.75
N LEU A 137 -9.04 -2.96 18.16
CA LEU A 137 -8.89 -3.10 16.70
C LEU A 137 -9.38 -4.46 16.19
N PHE A 138 -9.41 -5.46 17.07
CA PHE A 138 -9.92 -6.80 16.80
C PHE A 138 -11.07 -7.12 17.76
N GLY A 139 -12.17 -7.60 17.21
CA GLY A 139 -13.31 -8.10 17.98
C GLY A 139 -13.16 -9.57 18.37
N ALA A 140 -14.26 -10.16 18.85
CA ALA A 140 -14.33 -11.60 19.07
C ALA A 140 -14.30 -12.36 17.73
N GLN A 141 -13.60 -13.52 17.70
CA GLN A 141 -13.63 -14.38 16.51
C GLN A 141 -15.03 -14.94 16.24
N PRO A 142 -15.39 -15.20 14.99
CA PRO A 142 -14.53 -15.14 13.83
C PRO A 142 -14.32 -13.72 13.30
N HIS A 143 -13.07 -13.39 12.97
CA HIS A 143 -12.66 -12.08 12.47
C HIS A 143 -13.15 -11.82 11.04
N SER A 144 -13.41 -10.56 10.73
CA SER A 144 -13.82 -10.10 9.41
C SER A 144 -12.62 -9.86 8.49
N SER A 145 -12.86 -9.74 7.18
CA SER A 145 -11.84 -9.30 6.22
C SER A 145 -11.26 -7.93 6.54
N HIS A 146 -12.04 -7.02 7.13
CA HIS A 146 -11.54 -5.70 7.55
C HIS A 146 -10.52 -5.82 8.70
N GLU A 147 -10.73 -6.76 9.63
CA GLU A 147 -9.75 -7.00 10.69
C GLU A 147 -8.45 -7.61 10.17
N VAL A 148 -8.52 -8.43 9.10
CA VAL A 148 -7.34 -8.93 8.40
C VAL A 148 -6.56 -7.77 7.76
N GLU A 149 -7.23 -6.78 7.17
CA GLU A 149 -6.58 -5.59 6.62
C GLU A 149 -5.94 -4.70 7.69
N ILE A 150 -6.62 -4.54 8.82
CA ILE A 150 -6.03 -3.86 9.99
C ILE A 150 -4.76 -4.60 10.44
N ALA A 151 -4.78 -5.93 10.47
CA ALA A 151 -3.62 -6.73 10.85
C ALA A 151 -2.44 -6.55 9.86
N PHE A 152 -2.69 -6.54 8.56
CA PHE A 152 -1.64 -6.21 7.56
C PHE A 152 -1.05 -4.82 7.78
N ALA A 153 -1.90 -3.83 8.03
CA ALA A 153 -1.43 -2.47 8.31
C ALA A 153 -0.56 -2.40 9.58
N LEU A 154 -0.93 -3.14 10.63
CA LEU A 154 -0.14 -3.23 11.85
C LEU A 154 1.23 -3.84 11.61
N VAL A 155 1.31 -4.94 10.83
CA VAL A 155 2.59 -5.57 10.49
C VAL A 155 3.49 -4.59 9.73
N GLY A 156 2.95 -3.83 8.77
CA GLY A 156 3.72 -2.80 8.07
C GLY A 156 4.20 -1.67 8.98
N LEU A 157 3.43 -1.30 10.00
CA LEU A 157 3.81 -0.27 10.97
C LEU A 157 4.87 -0.76 11.96
N GLU A 158 4.86 -2.04 12.33
CA GLU A 158 5.89 -2.64 13.21
C GLU A 158 7.30 -2.50 12.63
N GLU A 159 7.47 -2.52 11.31
CA GLU A 159 8.75 -2.29 10.62
C GLU A 159 9.35 -0.91 10.94
N PHE A 160 8.51 0.07 11.25
CA PHE A 160 8.91 1.41 11.67
C PHE A 160 8.93 1.60 13.21
N GLY A 161 8.79 0.50 13.97
CA GLY A 161 8.72 0.54 15.43
C GLY A 161 7.40 1.09 15.98
N ILE A 162 6.37 1.22 15.13
CA ILE A 162 5.03 1.70 15.53
C ILE A 162 4.18 0.49 15.92
N ASN A 163 3.91 0.36 17.22
CA ASN A 163 3.09 -0.71 17.78
C ASN A 163 1.64 -0.25 17.98
N PRO A 164 0.66 -1.16 18.19
CA PRO A 164 -0.74 -0.79 18.37
C PRO A 164 -0.99 0.25 19.48
N ARG A 165 -0.20 0.23 20.56
CA ARG A 165 -0.29 1.23 21.65
C ARG A 165 -0.11 2.67 21.20
N HIS A 166 0.63 2.92 20.11
CA HIS A 166 0.83 4.25 19.54
C HIS A 166 -0.40 4.73 18.75
N LEU A 167 -1.30 3.83 18.40
CA LEU A 167 -2.48 4.12 17.59
C LEU A 167 -3.71 4.55 18.40
N ARG A 168 -3.59 4.76 19.72
CA ARG A 168 -4.70 5.20 20.58
C ARG A 168 -5.35 6.49 20.07
N GLY A 169 -4.53 7.46 19.65
CA GLY A 169 -5.02 8.72 19.09
C GLY A 169 -5.78 8.52 17.78
N LEU A 170 -5.26 7.68 16.89
CA LEU A 170 -5.91 7.31 15.64
C LEU A 170 -7.26 6.61 15.88
N LYS A 171 -7.31 5.65 16.79
CA LYS A 171 -8.55 4.95 17.18
C LYS A 171 -9.60 5.92 17.71
N ALA A 172 -9.19 6.81 18.63
CA ALA A 172 -10.09 7.82 19.21
C ALA A 172 -10.58 8.83 18.14
N ALA A 173 -9.76 9.18 17.16
CA ALA A 173 -10.17 10.02 16.04
C ALA A 173 -11.22 9.31 15.18
N ALA A 174 -11.00 8.05 14.83
CA ALA A 174 -11.94 7.25 14.06
C ALA A 174 -13.29 7.09 14.78
N GLU A 175 -13.29 6.89 16.11
CA GLU A 175 -14.51 6.81 16.91
C GLU A 175 -15.31 8.13 16.89
N ARG A 176 -14.63 9.27 16.95
CA ARG A 176 -15.29 10.59 16.80
C ARG A 176 -15.89 10.76 15.41
N GLU A 177 -15.18 10.36 14.35
CA GLU A 177 -15.70 10.40 12.99
C GLU A 177 -16.95 9.51 12.82
N ILE A 178 -16.92 8.29 13.37
CA ILE A 178 -18.08 7.39 13.42
C ILE A 178 -19.26 8.06 14.13
N GLY A 179 -19.02 8.76 15.24
CA GLY A 179 -20.05 9.52 15.95
C GLY A 179 -20.71 10.59 15.08
N ILE A 180 -19.92 11.34 14.29
CA ILE A 180 -20.42 12.35 13.37
C ILE A 180 -21.25 11.69 12.24
N ILE A 181 -20.73 10.63 11.61
CA ILE A 181 -21.42 9.88 10.56
C ILE A 181 -22.76 9.35 11.08
N THR A 182 -22.76 8.75 12.26
CA THR A 182 -23.96 8.20 12.91
C THR A 182 -24.99 9.30 13.16
N GLY A 183 -24.57 10.46 13.67
CA GLY A 183 -25.45 11.61 13.92
C GLY A 183 -26.14 12.11 12.66
N VAL A 184 -25.47 12.10 11.51
CA VAL A 184 -26.03 12.49 10.21
C VAL A 184 -26.96 11.42 9.63
N THR A 185 -26.64 10.14 9.82
CA THR A 185 -27.34 9.03 9.14
C THR A 185 -28.51 8.45 9.97
N GLU A 186 -28.50 8.59 11.29
CA GLU A 186 -29.58 8.11 12.16
C GLU A 186 -30.96 8.69 11.80
N PRO A 187 -31.12 10.00 11.50
CA PRO A 187 -32.41 10.53 11.05
C PRO A 187 -32.91 9.92 9.74
N ILE A 188 -32.00 9.49 8.85
CA ILE A 188 -32.35 8.82 7.58
C ILE A 188 -32.89 7.42 7.89
N LEU A 189 -32.23 6.69 8.78
CA LEU A 189 -32.65 5.34 9.18
C LEU A 189 -34.00 5.35 9.93
N ARG A 190 -34.26 6.37 10.75
CA ARG A 190 -35.53 6.51 11.49
C ARG A 190 -36.75 6.67 10.60
N ARG A 191 -36.60 7.11 9.35
CA ARG A 191 -37.73 7.27 8.39
C ARG A 191 -38.34 5.94 7.97
N LYS A 192 -37.66 4.81 8.17
CA LYS A 192 -38.10 3.43 7.84
C LYS A 192 -38.65 3.25 6.40
N ALA A 193 -38.23 4.11 5.48
CA ALA A 193 -38.55 3.92 4.06
C ALA A 193 -37.72 2.74 3.49
N PRO A 194 -38.22 2.04 2.45
CA PRO A 194 -37.54 0.87 1.90
C PRO A 194 -36.08 1.10 1.47
N ASP A 195 -35.74 2.32 1.10
CA ASP A 195 -34.42 2.76 0.62
C ASP A 195 -33.56 3.42 1.73
N SER A 196 -34.10 3.58 2.96
CA SER A 196 -33.41 4.31 4.04
C SER A 196 -32.04 3.72 4.37
N ALA A 197 -31.91 2.40 4.41
CA ALA A 197 -30.64 1.75 4.70
C ALA A 197 -29.59 1.97 3.59
N ALA A 198 -30.02 1.87 2.33
CA ALA A 198 -29.13 2.10 1.19
C ALA A 198 -28.66 3.55 1.14
N LYS A 199 -29.60 4.51 1.40
CA LYS A 199 -29.30 5.93 1.43
C LYS A 199 -28.39 6.31 2.58
N ALA A 200 -28.64 5.80 3.79
CA ALA A 200 -27.76 6.01 4.94
C ALA A 200 -26.36 5.45 4.68
N GLY A 201 -26.25 4.24 4.09
CA GLY A 201 -24.98 3.64 3.73
C GLY A 201 -24.22 4.44 2.64
N HIS A 202 -24.92 5.04 1.69
CA HIS A 202 -24.30 5.92 0.69
C HIS A 202 -23.73 7.17 1.35
N VAL A 203 -24.56 7.88 2.15
CA VAL A 203 -24.13 9.08 2.87
C VAL A 203 -22.95 8.80 3.82
N SER A 204 -22.99 7.67 4.55
CA SER A 204 -21.89 7.27 5.41
C SER A 204 -20.57 7.14 4.66
N ARG A 205 -20.58 6.50 3.51
CA ARG A 205 -19.36 6.33 2.68
C ARG A 205 -18.86 7.68 2.16
N GLU A 206 -19.75 8.51 1.65
CA GLU A 206 -19.39 9.83 1.15
C GLU A 206 -18.72 10.70 2.23
N ILE A 207 -19.27 10.71 3.46
CA ILE A 207 -18.66 11.44 4.58
C ILE A 207 -17.31 10.86 4.94
N ALA A 208 -17.19 9.52 5.03
CA ALA A 208 -15.94 8.85 5.36
C ALA A 208 -14.83 9.13 4.33
N GLU A 209 -15.15 9.15 3.03
CA GLU A 209 -14.22 9.51 1.95
C GLU A 209 -13.73 10.96 2.12
N ARG A 210 -14.61 11.90 2.46
CA ARG A 210 -14.24 13.31 2.69
C ARG A 210 -13.33 13.46 3.91
N PHE A 211 -13.60 12.75 5.01
CA PHE A 211 -12.69 12.72 6.17
C PHE A 211 -11.32 12.14 5.80
N GLY A 212 -11.30 11.07 5.02
CA GLY A 212 -10.07 10.49 4.50
C GLY A 212 -9.27 11.48 3.67
N ALA A 213 -9.91 12.21 2.76
CA ALA A 213 -9.26 13.22 1.93
C ALA A 213 -8.67 14.36 2.78
N ILE A 214 -9.43 14.91 3.73
CA ILE A 214 -8.94 15.97 4.64
C ILE A 214 -7.71 15.48 5.42
N ARG A 215 -7.79 14.28 6.02
CA ARG A 215 -6.68 13.70 6.78
C ARG A 215 -5.44 13.49 5.90
N SER A 216 -5.62 12.99 4.69
CA SER A 216 -4.53 12.79 3.74
C SER A 216 -3.82 14.11 3.42
N HIS A 217 -4.56 15.18 3.13
CA HIS A 217 -3.97 16.48 2.86
C HIS A 217 -3.22 17.06 4.05
N LEU A 218 -3.78 16.97 5.27
CA LEU A 218 -3.11 17.44 6.49
C LEU A 218 -1.77 16.71 6.75
N ILE A 219 -1.71 15.42 6.42
CA ILE A 219 -0.48 14.63 6.56
C ILE A 219 0.51 14.97 5.44
N SER A 220 0.04 15.10 4.19
CA SER A 220 0.89 15.39 3.04
C SER A 220 1.60 16.73 3.16
N GLU A 221 0.92 17.76 3.66
CA GLU A 221 1.52 19.09 3.92
C GLU A 221 2.76 18.99 4.83
N THR A 222 2.65 18.23 5.93
CA THR A 222 3.77 18.01 6.85
C THR A 222 4.89 17.14 6.22
N ILE A 223 4.55 16.17 5.38
CA ILE A 223 5.55 15.33 4.71
C ILE A 223 6.35 16.17 3.69
N GLU A 224 5.70 17.06 2.95
CA GLU A 224 6.36 17.97 2.01
C GLU A 224 7.34 18.92 2.73
N GLU A 225 7.00 19.38 3.93
CA GLU A 225 7.90 20.18 4.77
C GLU A 225 9.15 19.40 5.24
N ILE A 226 9.03 18.09 5.45
CA ILE A 226 10.15 17.21 5.83
C ILE A 226 11.08 16.93 4.64
N GLU A 227 10.51 16.87 3.43
CA GLU A 227 11.25 16.58 2.19
C GLU A 227 11.96 17.83 1.61
N GLY A 228 11.56 19.03 1.96
CA GLY A 228 12.05 20.33 1.44
C GLY A 228 13.23 20.87 2.16
#